data_18d17a24c88541d2fefbfff5ef6240ce
#
_entry.id   18d17a24c88541d2fefbfff5ef6240ce
#
_cell.length_a   1.000
_cell.length_b   1.000
_cell.length_c   1.000
_cell.angle_alpha   90.00
_cell.angle_beta   90.00
_cell.angle_gamma   90.00
#
_symmetry.space_group_name_H-M   'P 1'
#
loop_
_entity.id
_entity.type
_entity.pdbx_description
1 polymer ?
#
loop_
_entity_poly.entity_id
_entity_poly.type
_entity_poly.pdbx_seq_one_letter_code
_entity_poly.pdbx_strand_id
1 'polypeptide(L)'
;MEVNERVKLIFVSIFLSCSPMLGGCERQAPPPPPPVPEVAVVTIQTQRVLLTNELPGRTSPYRVAEIRPQVSGIIQKRLFEEGRDVKAGDVLYQIDPAHFQAAYNSAAANLAVLRKAPERARAALQASIAVVARQRATLELARTNVWRFEELFKDRAVSASQRDQAVTDVEVAEASLRAAEAQVESDREAVAAAEAAIQQGEAALETARINLGYTRVTAPISGRIGRSNVTDGALVAAYQPLALASIQQIDPIYVDVPQSTSELLRLKQRSAKGRIKTGGKDQRKVKLLLEDGTPYPVEGTLEFRDVTVDPTTGSVILRMIFPNPKSILLPGMYVRVVVQEGIAEQAILAPQQGVSRDPKGNPIALIVDSAGKVQQRMLTLDRAMGDKWLVTSGLAPGDRLIVEGLQKVRPGDAVKVVPFEDRQDSGKPANSNQPSPASK
;
A
#
# COMPACT_ATOMS: atom_id res chain seq x y z
N MET A 1 90.54 -1.53 0.18
CA MET A 1 91.21 -1.21 -1.12
C MET A 1 90.82 0.21 -1.40
N GLU A 2 91.73 1.06 -1.00
CA GLU A 2 92.62 1.83 -1.83
C GLU A 2 91.87 2.88 -2.64
N VAL A 3 92.18 4.11 -2.64
CA VAL A 3 93.39 4.93 -2.45
C VAL A 3 93.01 6.27 -3.05
N ASN A 4 93.21 7.29 -2.54
CA ASN A 4 94.23 8.32 -2.28
C ASN A 4 93.78 9.68 -2.77
N GLU A 5 93.81 10.65 -1.97
CA GLU A 5 94.88 11.62 -1.62
C GLU A 5 95.33 12.54 -2.77
N ARG A 6 95.46 13.78 -2.35
CA ARG A 6 96.35 14.83 -2.77
C ARG A 6 95.78 15.88 -3.69
N VAL A 7 96.03 17.18 -3.59
CA VAL A 7 97.13 17.96 -3.03
C VAL A 7 96.68 19.40 -2.97
N LYS A 8 96.73 20.07 -1.89
CA LYS A 8 97.61 21.16 -1.40
C LYS A 8 97.98 22.30 -2.36
N LEU A 9 97.74 23.53 -1.81
CA LEU A 9 98.62 24.73 -1.78
C LEU A 9 98.82 25.55 -3.04
N ILE A 10 98.62 26.88 -2.90
CA ILE A 10 99.64 27.99 -2.93
C ILE A 10 98.83 29.28 -2.69
N PHE A 11 98.99 29.96 -1.59
CA PHE A 11 99.81 31.15 -1.23
C PHE A 11 99.87 32.23 -2.30
N VAL A 12 99.50 33.47 -1.97
CA VAL A 12 100.33 34.63 -1.67
C VAL A 12 99.51 35.92 -1.66
N SER A 13 99.49 36.56 -0.53
CA SER A 13 99.55 37.98 -0.17
C SER A 13 99.62 39.00 -1.30
N ILE A 14 98.87 40.09 -1.13
CA ILE A 14 99.37 41.45 -1.16
C ILE A 14 98.46 42.38 -0.38
N PHE A 15 98.99 43.06 0.46
CA PHE A 15 98.89 44.14 1.40
C PHE A 15 98.32 45.46 0.83
N LEU A 16 97.60 46.20 1.70
CA LEU A 16 97.59 47.63 1.91
C LEU A 16 96.67 48.48 1.05
N SER A 17 95.52 48.98 1.59
CA SER A 17 95.51 50.42 1.93
C SER A 17 94.32 50.77 2.76
N CYS A 18 94.55 51.48 3.80
CA CYS A 18 93.72 52.06 4.84
C CYS A 18 92.90 53.26 4.28
N SER A 19 91.65 53.33 4.61
CA SER A 19 90.96 54.61 4.88
C SER A 19 89.67 54.39 5.63
N PRO A 20 89.40 55.00 6.78
CA PRO A 20 88.16 54.91 7.52
C PRO A 20 87.17 55.95 6.95
N MET A 21 85.99 55.53 6.45
CA MET A 21 84.82 56.42 6.34
C MET A 21 83.85 56.04 7.38
N LEU A 22 83.63 56.93 8.33
CA LEU A 22 82.51 57.01 9.18
C LEU A 22 81.23 57.19 8.32
N GLY A 23 80.41 56.17 8.19
CA GLY A 23 79.09 56.20 7.59
C GLY A 23 78.06 55.83 8.66
N GLY A 24 77.19 56.77 9.00
CA GLY A 24 76.21 56.67 10.08
C GLY A 24 75.33 55.43 10.08
N CYS A 25 75.06 54.93 11.24
CA CYS A 25 73.91 53.96 11.51
C CYS A 25 72.64 54.65 11.25
N GLU A 26 72.06 54.50 10.08
CA GLU A 26 70.67 54.77 9.81
C GLU A 26 69.85 53.67 10.49
N ARG A 27 69.17 53.97 11.58
CA ARG A 27 68.22 53.10 12.23
C ARG A 27 67.15 52.83 11.20
N GLN A 28 67.14 51.62 10.60
CA GLN A 28 66.03 51.13 9.80
C GLN A 28 64.79 51.23 10.66
N ALA A 29 63.86 52.06 10.24
CA ALA A 29 62.48 52.11 10.85
C ALA A 29 61.93 50.68 10.86
N PRO A 30 61.27 50.27 11.96
CA PRO A 30 60.62 48.97 12.01
C PRO A 30 59.64 48.87 10.78
N PRO A 31 59.63 47.70 10.12
CA PRO A 31 58.73 47.51 8.96
C PRO A 31 57.30 47.84 9.43
N PRO A 32 56.51 48.51 8.58
CA PRO A 32 55.12 48.83 8.90
C PRO A 32 54.40 47.54 9.27
N PRO A 33 53.54 47.56 10.31
CA PRO A 33 52.79 46.36 10.72
C PRO A 33 52.09 45.79 9.48
N PRO A 34 52.09 44.43 9.31
CA PRO A 34 51.45 43.80 8.17
C PRO A 34 49.98 44.28 8.07
N PRO A 35 49.49 44.57 6.87
CA PRO A 35 48.12 45.05 6.70
C PRO A 35 47.17 44.04 7.28
N VAL A 36 46.22 44.49 8.13
CA VAL A 36 45.21 43.64 8.74
C VAL A 36 44.42 42.96 7.62
N PRO A 37 44.38 41.63 7.54
CA PRO A 37 43.72 40.92 6.46
C PRO A 37 42.21 41.20 6.45
N GLU A 38 41.64 41.52 5.28
CA GLU A 38 40.20 41.67 5.09
C GLU A 38 39.57 40.31 4.85
N VAL A 39 38.43 40.05 5.56
CA VAL A 39 37.65 38.83 5.47
C VAL A 39 36.16 39.17 5.25
N ALA A 40 35.49 38.44 4.35
CA ALA A 40 34.04 38.57 4.19
C ALA A 40 33.32 37.65 5.16
N VAL A 41 32.34 38.18 5.85
CA VAL A 41 31.56 37.43 6.86
C VAL A 41 30.06 37.45 6.58
N VAL A 42 29.42 36.35 6.97
CA VAL A 42 27.95 36.22 7.06
C VAL A 42 27.55 36.18 8.53
N THR A 43 26.62 37.02 8.93
CA THR A 43 26.03 36.95 10.28
C THR A 43 25.02 35.80 10.33
N ILE A 44 25.26 34.84 11.21
CA ILE A 44 24.40 33.69 11.39
C ILE A 44 23.09 34.09 12.05
N GLN A 45 22.00 33.69 11.42
CA GLN A 45 20.63 33.89 11.95
C GLN A 45 19.89 32.57 12.01
N THR A 46 18.96 32.46 12.95
CA THR A 46 18.01 31.35 12.95
C THR A 46 16.92 31.60 11.92
N GLN A 47 16.54 30.57 11.19
CA GLN A 47 15.44 30.63 10.24
C GLN A 47 14.59 29.38 10.30
N ARG A 48 13.34 29.52 9.91
CA ARG A 48 12.40 28.42 9.80
C ARG A 48 12.70 27.63 8.53
N VAL A 49 13.00 26.35 8.66
CA VAL A 49 13.36 25.48 7.54
C VAL A 49 12.47 24.25 7.50
N LEU A 50 11.88 23.98 6.35
CA LEU A 50 11.16 22.73 6.07
C LEU A 50 12.19 21.64 5.76
N LEU A 51 12.25 20.62 6.61
CA LEU A 51 13.11 19.47 6.38
C LEU A 51 12.40 18.45 5.50
N THR A 52 12.95 18.21 4.33
CA THR A 52 12.47 17.19 3.38
C THR A 52 13.50 16.10 3.23
N ASN A 53 13.03 14.89 2.95
CA ASN A 53 13.88 13.77 2.62
C ASN A 53 13.39 13.12 1.33
N GLU A 54 14.31 12.83 0.41
CA GLU A 54 14.02 12.10 -0.81
C GLU A 54 14.28 10.62 -0.57
N LEU A 55 13.25 9.82 -0.71
CA LEU A 55 13.31 8.38 -0.51
C LEU A 55 13.04 7.65 -1.81
N PRO A 56 13.88 6.68 -2.20
CA PRO A 56 13.62 5.85 -3.37
C PRO A 56 12.42 4.93 -3.10
N GLY A 57 11.57 4.76 -4.11
CA GLY A 57 10.40 3.90 -4.02
C GLY A 57 10.08 3.23 -5.35
N ARG A 58 9.12 2.30 -5.30
CA ARG A 58 8.54 1.67 -6.49
C ARG A 58 7.04 1.75 -6.43
N THR A 59 6.45 1.96 -7.58
CA THR A 59 5.00 1.91 -7.74
C THR A 59 4.50 0.48 -7.68
N SER A 60 3.34 0.28 -7.07
CA SER A 60 2.62 -1.00 -7.07
C SER A 60 1.11 -0.77 -7.30
N PRO A 61 0.40 -1.71 -7.93
CA PRO A 61 -1.01 -1.52 -8.22
C PRO A 61 -1.83 -1.44 -6.93
N TYR A 62 -2.91 -0.66 -6.95
CA TYR A 62 -3.83 -0.55 -5.80
C TYR A 62 -4.52 -1.88 -5.50
N ARG A 63 -4.97 -2.59 -6.57
CA ARG A 63 -5.53 -3.95 -6.48
C ARG A 63 -5.06 -4.76 -7.67
N VAL A 64 -4.89 -6.06 -7.45
CA VAL A 64 -4.61 -7.05 -8.49
C VAL A 64 -5.63 -8.15 -8.40
N ALA A 65 -6.25 -8.51 -9.51
CA ALA A 65 -7.10 -9.68 -9.61
C ALA A 65 -6.56 -10.62 -10.68
N GLU A 66 -6.23 -11.83 -10.27
CA GLU A 66 -5.89 -12.91 -11.19
C GLU A 66 -7.16 -13.60 -11.64
N ILE A 67 -7.37 -13.65 -12.95
CA ILE A 67 -8.55 -14.27 -13.55
C ILE A 67 -8.28 -15.75 -13.75
N ARG A 68 -8.98 -16.58 -13.00
CA ARG A 68 -8.86 -18.04 -13.05
C ARG A 68 -10.21 -18.67 -13.38
N PRO A 69 -10.26 -19.74 -14.20
CA PRO A 69 -11.51 -20.40 -14.53
C PRO A 69 -12.03 -21.17 -13.32
N GLN A 70 -13.34 -21.15 -13.10
CA GLN A 70 -14.01 -21.93 -12.04
C GLN A 70 -14.57 -23.27 -12.56
N VAL A 71 -14.66 -23.41 -13.87
CA VAL A 71 -15.07 -24.64 -14.57
C VAL A 71 -14.06 -25.00 -15.65
N SER A 72 -13.96 -26.29 -15.96
CA SER A 72 -13.09 -26.79 -17.01
C SER A 72 -13.81 -26.78 -18.35
N GLY A 73 -13.11 -26.46 -19.43
CA GLY A 73 -13.67 -26.48 -20.78
C GLY A 73 -12.77 -25.78 -21.80
N ILE A 74 -13.25 -25.66 -23.01
CA ILE A 74 -12.52 -25.01 -24.12
C ILE A 74 -12.91 -23.52 -24.14
N ILE A 75 -11.93 -22.64 -24.25
CA ILE A 75 -12.17 -21.21 -24.50
C ILE A 75 -12.73 -21.06 -25.92
N GLN A 76 -13.99 -20.67 -26.05
CA GLN A 76 -14.59 -20.38 -27.34
C GLN A 76 -14.14 -19.04 -27.88
N LYS A 77 -14.07 -18.02 -27.02
CA LYS A 77 -13.78 -16.67 -27.45
C LYS A 77 -13.23 -15.82 -26.31
N ARG A 78 -12.23 -14.97 -26.61
CA ARG A 78 -11.79 -13.86 -25.80
C ARG A 78 -12.55 -12.60 -26.22
N LEU A 79 -13.11 -11.86 -25.24
CA LEU A 79 -14.03 -10.75 -25.49
C LEU A 79 -13.44 -9.37 -25.09
N PHE A 80 -12.14 -9.30 -24.83
CA PHE A 80 -11.45 -8.07 -24.49
C PHE A 80 -10.18 -7.88 -25.34
N GLU A 81 -9.68 -6.65 -25.38
CA GLU A 81 -8.38 -6.30 -25.95
C GLU A 81 -7.35 -6.18 -24.84
N GLU A 82 -6.17 -6.76 -25.04
CA GLU A 82 -5.06 -6.70 -24.08
C GLU A 82 -4.57 -5.27 -23.88
N GLY A 83 -4.25 -4.91 -22.62
CA GLY A 83 -3.81 -3.56 -22.26
C GLY A 83 -4.92 -2.50 -22.18
N ARG A 84 -6.18 -2.87 -22.45
CA ARG A 84 -7.34 -1.98 -22.31
C ARG A 84 -7.89 -1.94 -20.87
N ASP A 85 -8.63 -0.91 -20.59
CA ASP A 85 -9.37 -0.80 -19.33
C ASP A 85 -10.68 -1.58 -19.42
N VAL A 86 -10.96 -2.40 -18.42
CA VAL A 86 -12.19 -3.20 -18.26
C VAL A 86 -12.92 -2.78 -16.99
N LYS A 87 -14.24 -2.96 -16.99
CA LYS A 87 -15.09 -2.69 -15.83
C LYS A 87 -15.41 -3.98 -15.09
N ALA A 88 -15.63 -3.88 -13.78
CA ALA A 88 -16.16 -5.00 -13.02
C ALA A 88 -17.48 -5.50 -13.62
N GLY A 89 -17.58 -6.82 -13.83
CA GLY A 89 -18.72 -7.46 -14.49
C GLY A 89 -18.59 -7.68 -16.01
N ASP A 90 -17.62 -7.04 -16.66
CA ASP A 90 -17.38 -7.27 -18.10
C ASP A 90 -17.00 -8.74 -18.34
N VAL A 91 -17.57 -9.35 -19.39
CA VAL A 91 -17.24 -10.72 -19.78
C VAL A 91 -15.91 -10.71 -20.52
N LEU A 92 -14.94 -11.46 -19.99
CA LEU A 92 -13.58 -11.53 -20.53
C LEU A 92 -13.38 -12.73 -21.45
N TYR A 93 -13.86 -13.90 -21.00
CA TYR A 93 -13.76 -15.14 -21.77
C TYR A 93 -15.10 -15.86 -21.76
N GLN A 94 -15.37 -16.57 -22.86
CA GLN A 94 -16.45 -17.51 -22.97
C GLN A 94 -15.87 -18.92 -23.05
N ILE A 95 -16.13 -19.71 -22.03
CA ILE A 95 -15.89 -21.16 -22.05
C ILE A 95 -17.08 -21.81 -22.72
N ASP A 96 -16.88 -22.92 -23.45
CA ASP A 96 -17.97 -23.64 -24.13
C ASP A 96 -19.09 -24.00 -23.14
N PRO A 97 -20.30 -23.42 -23.31
CA PRO A 97 -21.40 -23.63 -22.40
C PRO A 97 -22.22 -24.90 -22.73
N ALA A 98 -21.96 -25.58 -23.84
CA ALA A 98 -22.86 -26.64 -24.37
C ALA A 98 -23.13 -27.74 -23.34
N HIS A 99 -22.09 -28.28 -22.71
CA HIS A 99 -22.21 -29.31 -21.69
C HIS A 99 -22.96 -28.80 -20.42
N PHE A 100 -22.65 -27.59 -19.97
CA PHE A 100 -23.28 -26.97 -18.80
C PHE A 100 -24.75 -26.62 -19.05
N GLN A 101 -25.07 -26.17 -20.29
CA GLN A 101 -26.45 -25.91 -20.70
C GLN A 101 -27.27 -27.20 -20.73
N ALA A 102 -26.69 -28.30 -21.24
CA ALA A 102 -27.35 -29.61 -21.23
C ALA A 102 -27.61 -30.09 -19.78
N ALA A 103 -26.62 -29.91 -18.87
CA ALA A 103 -26.80 -30.26 -17.45
C ALA A 103 -27.88 -29.41 -16.77
N TYR A 104 -27.93 -28.10 -17.05
CA TYR A 104 -28.98 -27.21 -16.56
C TYR A 104 -30.36 -27.66 -17.07
N ASN A 105 -30.51 -27.94 -18.36
CA ASN A 105 -31.77 -28.39 -18.95
C ASN A 105 -32.23 -29.73 -18.33
N SER A 106 -31.30 -30.65 -18.09
CA SER A 106 -31.58 -31.94 -17.44
C SER A 106 -32.08 -31.76 -16.01
N ALA A 107 -31.43 -30.91 -15.20
CA ALA A 107 -31.86 -30.60 -13.83
C ALA A 107 -33.24 -29.93 -13.81
N ALA A 108 -33.48 -29.01 -14.74
CA ALA A 108 -34.80 -28.35 -14.89
C ALA A 108 -35.94 -29.34 -15.22
N ALA A 109 -35.66 -30.27 -16.14
CA ALA A 109 -36.64 -31.31 -16.50
C ALA A 109 -36.92 -32.24 -15.30
N ASN A 110 -35.86 -32.66 -14.56
CA ASN A 110 -36.03 -33.48 -13.36
C ASN A 110 -36.86 -32.78 -12.29
N LEU A 111 -36.58 -31.49 -12.00
CA LEU A 111 -37.39 -30.70 -11.07
C LEU A 111 -38.87 -30.63 -11.50
N ALA A 112 -39.15 -30.48 -12.80
CA ALA A 112 -40.52 -30.46 -13.32
C ALA A 112 -41.28 -31.78 -13.03
N VAL A 113 -40.56 -32.91 -13.09
CA VAL A 113 -41.15 -34.22 -12.71
C VAL A 113 -41.37 -34.31 -11.19
N LEU A 114 -40.42 -33.90 -10.38
CA LEU A 114 -40.53 -33.91 -8.91
C LEU A 114 -41.66 -33.06 -8.40
N ARG A 115 -41.97 -31.93 -9.03
CA ARG A 115 -43.11 -31.07 -8.67
C ARG A 115 -44.48 -31.72 -8.84
N LYS A 116 -44.59 -32.83 -9.57
CA LYS A 116 -45.84 -33.58 -9.71
C LYS A 116 -46.02 -34.68 -8.63
N ALA A 117 -44.96 -35.07 -7.93
CA ALA A 117 -45.06 -36.11 -6.89
C ALA A 117 -45.94 -35.73 -5.69
N PRO A 118 -45.87 -34.51 -5.12
CA PRO A 118 -46.75 -34.13 -4.00
C PRO A 118 -48.23 -34.11 -4.36
N GLU A 119 -48.57 -33.77 -5.61
CA GLU A 119 -49.98 -33.80 -6.05
C GLU A 119 -50.57 -35.21 -5.92
N ARG A 120 -49.81 -36.24 -6.34
CA ARG A 120 -50.21 -37.66 -6.22
C ARG A 120 -50.26 -38.08 -4.74
N ALA A 121 -49.24 -37.73 -3.95
CA ALA A 121 -49.20 -38.07 -2.52
C ALA A 121 -50.39 -37.42 -1.74
N ARG A 122 -50.74 -36.17 -2.02
CA ARG A 122 -51.88 -35.48 -1.43
C ARG A 122 -53.20 -36.14 -1.83
N ALA A 123 -53.35 -36.62 -3.07
CA ALA A 123 -54.54 -37.35 -3.50
C ALA A 123 -54.68 -38.68 -2.73
N ALA A 124 -53.54 -39.43 -2.51
CA ALA A 124 -53.58 -40.62 -1.67
C ALA A 124 -53.95 -40.30 -0.21
N LEU A 125 -53.37 -39.24 0.36
CA LEU A 125 -53.72 -38.77 1.70
C LEU A 125 -55.21 -38.40 1.85
N GLN A 126 -55.78 -37.76 0.87
CA GLN A 126 -57.24 -37.47 0.88
C GLN A 126 -58.09 -38.76 0.85
N ALA A 127 -57.66 -39.77 0.07
CA ALA A 127 -58.32 -41.07 0.04
C ALA A 127 -58.27 -41.79 1.41
N SER A 128 -57.10 -41.80 2.07
CA SER A 128 -56.94 -42.42 3.40
C SER A 128 -57.71 -41.66 4.49
N ILE A 129 -57.81 -40.32 4.44
CA ILE A 129 -58.68 -39.54 5.33
C ILE A 129 -60.16 -39.95 5.17
N ALA A 130 -60.64 -40.16 3.95
CA ALA A 130 -62.00 -40.66 3.71
C ALA A 130 -62.23 -42.06 4.27
N VAL A 131 -61.19 -42.94 4.25
CA VAL A 131 -61.24 -44.25 4.88
C VAL A 131 -61.39 -44.14 6.40
N VAL A 132 -60.61 -43.26 7.06
CA VAL A 132 -60.76 -42.98 8.50
C VAL A 132 -62.19 -42.54 8.84
N ALA A 133 -62.77 -41.63 8.07
CA ALA A 133 -64.18 -41.16 8.28
C ALA A 133 -65.12 -42.32 8.23
N ARG A 134 -65.03 -43.24 7.25
CA ARG A 134 -65.78 -44.45 7.16
C ARG A 134 -65.65 -45.34 8.37
N GLN A 135 -64.39 -45.62 8.81
CA GLN A 135 -64.15 -46.50 9.97
C GLN A 135 -64.66 -45.91 11.28
N ARG A 136 -64.59 -44.58 11.44
CA ARG A 136 -65.25 -43.89 12.57
C ARG A 136 -66.74 -44.10 12.62
N ALA A 137 -67.45 -43.97 11.49
CA ALA A 137 -68.87 -44.22 11.39
C ALA A 137 -69.23 -45.69 11.69
N THR A 138 -68.38 -46.63 11.23
CA THR A 138 -68.49 -48.07 11.56
C THR A 138 -68.40 -48.33 13.06
N LEU A 139 -67.36 -47.71 13.70
CA LEU A 139 -67.15 -47.85 15.15
C LEU A 139 -68.36 -47.28 15.96
N GLU A 140 -68.86 -46.11 15.58
CA GLU A 140 -70.06 -45.51 16.23
C GLU A 140 -71.28 -46.40 16.09
N LEU A 141 -71.51 -47.04 14.94
CA LEU A 141 -72.59 -48.03 14.78
C LEU A 141 -72.33 -49.24 15.69
N ALA A 142 -71.12 -49.78 15.73
CA ALA A 142 -70.80 -50.92 16.60
C ALA A 142 -71.06 -50.57 18.10
N ARG A 143 -70.61 -49.39 18.56
CA ARG A 143 -70.80 -48.90 19.93
C ARG A 143 -72.31 -48.74 20.25
N THR A 144 -73.09 -48.19 19.32
CA THR A 144 -74.54 -48.08 19.46
C THR A 144 -75.16 -49.44 19.58
N ASN A 145 -74.74 -50.45 18.83
CA ASN A 145 -75.23 -51.81 18.91
C ASN A 145 -74.82 -52.47 20.26
N VAL A 146 -73.62 -52.34 20.77
CA VAL A 146 -73.22 -52.84 22.11
C VAL A 146 -74.16 -52.28 23.18
N TRP A 147 -74.36 -50.93 23.22
CA TRP A 147 -75.25 -50.27 24.15
C TRP A 147 -76.67 -50.85 24.06
N ARG A 148 -77.23 -51.09 22.87
CA ARG A 148 -78.52 -51.68 22.64
C ARG A 148 -78.57 -53.14 23.16
N PHE A 149 -77.59 -53.95 22.84
CA PHE A 149 -77.52 -55.34 23.28
C PHE A 149 -77.31 -55.44 24.78
N GLU A 150 -76.60 -54.59 25.42
CA GLU A 150 -76.46 -54.50 26.88
C GLU A 150 -77.78 -54.22 27.60
N GLU A 151 -78.58 -53.27 27.08
CA GLU A 151 -79.91 -52.96 27.61
C GLU A 151 -80.85 -54.15 27.45
N LEU A 152 -80.90 -54.77 26.27
CA LEU A 152 -81.72 -55.95 26.01
C LEU A 152 -81.27 -57.18 26.83
N PHE A 153 -80.01 -57.30 27.16
CA PHE A 153 -79.45 -58.37 28.00
C PHE A 153 -79.88 -58.20 29.46
N LYS A 154 -80.00 -56.99 29.97
CA LYS A 154 -80.56 -56.72 31.32
C LYS A 154 -81.97 -57.22 31.41
N ASP A 155 -82.80 -57.03 30.33
CA ASP A 155 -84.16 -57.50 30.24
C ASP A 155 -84.27 -58.98 29.85
N ARG A 156 -83.12 -59.73 29.73
CA ARG A 156 -83.05 -61.15 29.30
C ARG A 156 -83.67 -61.41 27.91
N ALA A 157 -83.68 -60.38 27.04
CA ALA A 157 -84.25 -60.48 25.70
C ALA A 157 -83.23 -60.99 24.64
N VAL A 158 -81.98 -61.08 24.98
CA VAL A 158 -80.89 -61.58 24.09
C VAL A 158 -79.97 -62.53 24.86
N SER A 159 -79.18 -63.36 24.12
CA SER A 159 -78.19 -64.28 24.69
C SER A 159 -76.91 -63.59 25.07
N ALA A 160 -76.12 -64.21 26.02
CA ALA A 160 -74.76 -63.73 26.35
C ALA A 160 -73.84 -63.76 25.12
N SER A 161 -73.98 -64.76 24.26
CA SER A 161 -73.17 -64.85 23.01
C SER A 161 -73.43 -63.70 22.05
N GLN A 162 -74.71 -63.20 21.95
CA GLN A 162 -75.03 -62.05 21.11
C GLN A 162 -74.45 -60.74 21.66
N ARG A 163 -74.45 -60.55 22.99
CA ARG A 163 -73.81 -59.41 23.62
C ARG A 163 -72.30 -59.48 23.44
N ASP A 164 -71.62 -60.65 23.70
CA ASP A 164 -70.17 -60.83 23.56
C ASP A 164 -69.76 -60.62 22.11
N GLN A 165 -70.57 -61.04 21.14
CA GLN A 165 -70.28 -60.77 19.73
C GLN A 165 -70.29 -59.26 19.42
N ALA A 166 -71.27 -58.52 19.96
CA ALA A 166 -71.34 -57.06 19.75
C ALA A 166 -70.12 -56.35 20.40
N VAL A 167 -69.64 -56.81 21.56
CA VAL A 167 -68.41 -56.31 22.18
C VAL A 167 -67.15 -56.58 21.30
N THR A 168 -67.04 -57.79 20.77
CA THR A 168 -65.97 -58.14 19.86
C THR A 168 -66.02 -57.30 18.57
N ASP A 169 -67.24 -56.99 18.05
CA ASP A 169 -67.41 -56.15 16.87
C ASP A 169 -66.86 -54.71 17.10
N VAL A 170 -66.99 -54.18 18.35
CA VAL A 170 -66.36 -52.89 18.71
C VAL A 170 -64.85 -52.98 18.71
N GLU A 171 -64.29 -54.05 19.31
CA GLU A 171 -62.85 -54.22 19.33
C GLU A 171 -62.23 -54.33 17.90
N VAL A 172 -62.90 -55.07 17.02
CA VAL A 172 -62.53 -55.15 15.58
C VAL A 172 -62.60 -53.81 14.88
N ALA A 173 -63.70 -53.05 15.14
CA ALA A 173 -63.90 -51.72 14.55
C ALA A 173 -62.81 -50.71 15.05
N GLU A 174 -62.48 -50.79 16.36
CA GLU A 174 -61.40 -49.97 16.91
C GLU A 174 -60.04 -50.31 16.32
N ALA A 175 -59.72 -51.58 16.15
CA ALA A 175 -58.50 -52.03 15.51
C ALA A 175 -58.44 -51.56 14.05
N SER A 176 -59.57 -51.63 13.34
CA SER A 176 -59.67 -51.14 11.95
C SER A 176 -59.50 -49.62 11.82
N LEU A 177 -60.02 -48.88 12.81
CA LEU A 177 -59.84 -47.42 12.85
C LEU A 177 -58.36 -47.08 13.10
N ARG A 178 -57.68 -47.71 14.08
CA ARG A 178 -56.29 -47.50 14.34
C ARG A 178 -55.41 -47.79 13.11
N ALA A 179 -55.71 -48.86 12.38
CA ALA A 179 -55.02 -49.21 11.15
C ALA A 179 -55.20 -48.13 10.07
N ALA A 180 -56.45 -47.61 9.95
CA ALA A 180 -56.71 -46.51 9.00
C ALA A 180 -56.02 -45.19 9.40
N GLU A 181 -55.96 -44.87 10.70
CA GLU A 181 -55.26 -43.69 11.22
C GLU A 181 -53.72 -43.79 10.97
N ALA A 182 -53.12 -44.99 11.19
CA ALA A 182 -51.74 -45.23 10.87
C ALA A 182 -51.43 -45.06 9.37
N GLN A 183 -52.39 -45.42 8.48
CA GLN A 183 -52.23 -45.21 7.05
C GLN A 183 -52.23 -43.73 6.70
N VAL A 184 -53.09 -42.90 7.32
CA VAL A 184 -53.10 -41.45 7.14
C VAL A 184 -51.74 -40.83 7.53
N GLU A 185 -51.15 -41.28 8.63
CA GLU A 185 -49.82 -40.79 9.05
C GLU A 185 -48.75 -41.18 8.06
N SER A 186 -48.75 -42.42 7.57
CA SER A 186 -47.84 -42.87 6.49
C SER A 186 -47.99 -42.03 5.22
N ASP A 187 -49.20 -41.67 4.82
CA ASP A 187 -49.44 -40.86 3.63
C ASP A 187 -49.04 -39.39 3.86
N ARG A 188 -49.14 -38.86 5.08
CA ARG A 188 -48.59 -37.54 5.44
C ARG A 188 -47.09 -37.50 5.27
N GLU A 189 -46.40 -38.52 5.80
CA GLU A 189 -44.92 -38.66 5.63
C GLU A 189 -44.53 -38.76 4.15
N ALA A 190 -45.35 -39.44 3.32
CA ALA A 190 -45.14 -39.52 1.89
C ALA A 190 -45.25 -38.14 1.20
N VAL A 191 -46.19 -37.29 1.64
CA VAL A 191 -46.30 -35.90 1.17
C VAL A 191 -45.05 -35.12 1.55
N ALA A 192 -44.62 -35.19 2.83
CA ALA A 192 -43.43 -34.48 3.32
C ALA A 192 -42.17 -34.95 2.57
N ALA A 193 -42.01 -36.22 2.32
CA ALA A 193 -40.90 -36.77 1.53
C ALA A 193 -40.92 -36.25 0.09
N ALA A 194 -42.08 -36.16 -0.53
CA ALA A 194 -42.21 -35.63 -1.89
C ALA A 194 -41.88 -34.12 -1.95
N GLU A 195 -42.25 -33.34 -0.93
CA GLU A 195 -41.88 -31.92 -0.81
C GLU A 195 -40.38 -31.74 -0.56
N ALA A 196 -39.74 -32.55 0.26
CA ALA A 196 -38.30 -32.55 0.46
C ALA A 196 -37.55 -32.88 -0.83
N ALA A 197 -38.05 -33.81 -1.65
CA ALA A 197 -37.48 -34.13 -2.95
C ALA A 197 -37.49 -32.95 -3.93
N ILE A 198 -38.50 -32.07 -3.88
CA ILE A 198 -38.51 -30.82 -4.65
C ILE A 198 -37.36 -29.90 -4.23
N GLN A 199 -37.14 -29.71 -2.92
CA GLN A 199 -36.04 -28.88 -2.42
C GLN A 199 -34.68 -29.42 -2.90
N GLN A 200 -34.49 -30.74 -2.91
CA GLN A 200 -33.30 -31.38 -3.46
C GLN A 200 -33.14 -31.11 -4.97
N GLY A 201 -34.25 -31.19 -5.72
CA GLY A 201 -34.25 -30.86 -7.14
C GLY A 201 -33.95 -29.39 -7.45
N GLU A 202 -34.45 -28.49 -6.62
CA GLU A 202 -34.14 -27.05 -6.73
C GLU A 202 -32.68 -26.76 -6.43
N ALA A 203 -32.08 -27.37 -5.44
CA ALA A 203 -30.64 -27.27 -5.14
C ALA A 203 -29.78 -27.81 -6.29
N ALA A 204 -30.16 -28.92 -6.91
CA ALA A 204 -29.49 -29.46 -8.07
C ALA A 204 -29.56 -28.51 -9.31
N LEU A 205 -30.74 -27.92 -9.54
CA LEU A 205 -30.93 -26.94 -10.63
C LEU A 205 -30.06 -25.70 -10.39
N GLU A 206 -30.01 -25.17 -9.16
CA GLU A 206 -29.19 -24.00 -8.85
C GLU A 206 -27.68 -24.31 -9.01
N THR A 207 -27.23 -25.48 -8.62
CA THR A 207 -25.85 -25.92 -8.87
C THR A 207 -25.52 -25.94 -10.37
N ALA A 208 -26.40 -26.47 -11.18
CA ALA A 208 -26.21 -26.49 -12.64
C ALA A 208 -26.24 -25.07 -13.24
N ARG A 209 -27.09 -24.19 -12.73
CA ARG A 209 -27.15 -22.77 -13.09
C ARG A 209 -25.87 -22.01 -12.79
N ILE A 210 -25.33 -22.21 -11.58
CA ILE A 210 -24.06 -21.60 -11.14
C ILE A 210 -22.93 -22.05 -12.06
N ASN A 211 -22.81 -23.35 -12.34
CA ASN A 211 -21.78 -23.88 -13.22
C ASN A 211 -21.89 -23.34 -14.66
N LEU A 212 -23.12 -23.19 -15.17
CA LEU A 212 -23.37 -22.54 -16.45
C LEU A 212 -22.94 -21.07 -16.42
N GLY A 213 -23.23 -20.37 -15.29
CA GLY A 213 -22.77 -18.99 -15.08
C GLY A 213 -21.26 -18.84 -15.13
N TYR A 214 -20.53 -19.79 -14.58
CA TYR A 214 -19.05 -19.80 -14.58
C TYR A 214 -18.42 -20.00 -15.96
N THR A 215 -19.19 -20.41 -16.97
CA THR A 215 -18.70 -20.44 -18.35
C THR A 215 -18.44 -19.04 -18.91
N ARG A 216 -19.05 -18.01 -18.33
CA ARG A 216 -18.76 -16.61 -18.62
C ARG A 216 -17.81 -16.08 -17.56
N VAL A 217 -16.52 -16.04 -17.89
CA VAL A 217 -15.49 -15.54 -16.99
C VAL A 217 -15.52 -14.02 -17.01
N THR A 218 -15.88 -13.41 -15.87
CA THR A 218 -16.06 -11.96 -15.76
C THR A 218 -14.94 -11.29 -14.96
N ALA A 219 -14.76 -9.99 -15.16
CA ALA A 219 -13.83 -9.15 -14.40
C ALA A 219 -14.36 -8.92 -12.97
N PRO A 220 -13.62 -9.30 -11.90
CA PRO A 220 -14.04 -9.08 -10.53
C PRO A 220 -13.81 -7.63 -10.05
N ILE A 221 -12.90 -6.90 -10.70
CA ILE A 221 -12.58 -5.49 -10.42
C ILE A 221 -12.48 -4.72 -11.73
N SER A 222 -12.68 -3.40 -11.65
CA SER A 222 -12.34 -2.49 -12.74
C SER A 222 -10.85 -2.18 -12.72
N GLY A 223 -10.23 -2.09 -13.90
CA GLY A 223 -8.80 -1.78 -14.03
C GLY A 223 -8.27 -2.13 -15.41
N ARG A 224 -6.96 -2.04 -15.57
CA ARG A 224 -6.29 -2.40 -16.82
C ARG A 224 -6.00 -3.89 -16.87
N ILE A 225 -6.50 -4.55 -17.92
CA ILE A 225 -6.25 -5.97 -18.13
C ILE A 225 -4.89 -6.15 -18.81
N GLY A 226 -4.11 -7.11 -18.33
CA GLY A 226 -2.84 -7.49 -18.91
C GLY A 226 -2.99 -8.37 -20.16
N ARG A 227 -1.90 -9.03 -20.53
CA ARG A 227 -1.91 -10.02 -21.62
C ARG A 227 -2.72 -11.26 -21.21
N SER A 228 -3.30 -11.91 -22.19
CA SER A 228 -3.91 -13.23 -22.06
C SER A 228 -2.82 -14.33 -22.10
N ASN A 229 -2.90 -15.28 -21.19
CA ASN A 229 -2.02 -16.47 -21.20
C ASN A 229 -2.61 -17.64 -21.98
N VAL A 230 -3.82 -17.47 -22.52
CA VAL A 230 -4.55 -18.48 -23.30
C VAL A 230 -5.14 -17.85 -24.54
N THR A 231 -5.35 -18.68 -25.56
CA THR A 231 -5.96 -18.30 -26.84
C THR A 231 -7.30 -19.01 -27.04
N ASP A 232 -8.07 -18.56 -28.00
CA ASP A 232 -9.30 -19.25 -28.44
C ASP A 232 -8.95 -20.68 -28.85
N GLY A 233 -9.75 -21.64 -28.44
CA GLY A 233 -9.50 -23.08 -28.63
C GLY A 233 -8.69 -23.74 -27.51
N ALA A 234 -8.12 -22.99 -26.58
CA ALA A 234 -7.35 -23.57 -25.48
C ALA A 234 -8.25 -24.31 -24.47
N LEU A 235 -7.80 -25.47 -24.02
CA LEU A 235 -8.41 -26.21 -22.93
C LEU A 235 -7.95 -25.60 -21.59
N VAL A 236 -8.88 -25.27 -20.73
CA VAL A 236 -8.63 -24.76 -19.37
C VAL A 236 -9.23 -25.68 -18.31
N ALA A 237 -8.59 -25.75 -17.16
CA ALA A 237 -9.03 -26.55 -16.03
C ALA A 237 -9.51 -25.65 -14.90
N ALA A 238 -10.55 -26.08 -14.19
CA ALA A 238 -11.01 -25.38 -13.00
C ALA A 238 -9.87 -25.22 -11.99
N TYR A 239 -9.75 -24.00 -11.41
CA TYR A 239 -8.75 -23.65 -10.39
C TYR A 239 -7.29 -23.89 -10.80
N GLN A 240 -6.98 -23.90 -12.10
CA GLN A 240 -5.60 -24.06 -12.57
C GLN A 240 -4.66 -23.01 -11.96
N PRO A 241 -3.37 -23.35 -11.68
CA PRO A 241 -2.41 -22.41 -11.09
C PRO A 241 -2.12 -21.19 -11.97
N LEU A 242 -2.07 -21.38 -13.29
CA LEU A 242 -1.83 -20.30 -14.24
C LEU A 242 -3.12 -19.50 -14.46
N ALA A 243 -3.07 -18.22 -14.15
CA ALA A 243 -4.18 -17.30 -14.42
C ALA A 243 -4.36 -17.10 -15.93
N LEU A 244 -5.61 -16.94 -16.39
CA LEU A 244 -5.93 -16.62 -17.79
C LEU A 244 -5.41 -15.23 -18.18
N ALA A 245 -5.60 -14.27 -17.28
CA ALA A 245 -5.12 -12.90 -17.37
C ALA A 245 -5.05 -12.30 -15.97
N SER A 246 -4.46 -11.11 -15.83
CA SER A 246 -4.50 -10.31 -14.59
C SER A 246 -5.10 -8.94 -14.87
N ILE A 247 -5.92 -8.45 -13.95
CA ILE A 247 -6.44 -7.08 -13.96
C ILE A 247 -5.76 -6.31 -12.84
N GLN A 248 -5.24 -5.13 -13.15
CA GLN A 248 -4.58 -4.25 -12.20
C GLN A 248 -5.30 -2.91 -12.13
N GLN A 249 -5.72 -2.54 -10.94
CA GLN A 249 -6.23 -1.20 -10.68
C GLN A 249 -5.04 -0.28 -10.45
N ILE A 250 -4.85 0.69 -11.36
CA ILE A 250 -3.71 1.62 -11.36
C ILE A 250 -4.10 3.05 -11.00
N ASP A 251 -5.37 3.32 -10.78
CA ASP A 251 -5.88 4.59 -10.23
C ASP A 251 -6.85 4.28 -9.08
N PRO A 252 -6.50 4.68 -7.85
CA PRO A 252 -5.20 5.21 -7.44
C PRO A 252 -4.09 4.14 -7.55
N ILE A 253 -2.82 4.57 -7.38
CA ILE A 253 -1.65 3.68 -7.37
C ILE A 253 -0.90 3.80 -6.04
N TYR A 254 -0.32 2.71 -5.57
CA TYR A 254 0.57 2.71 -4.42
C TYR A 254 2.00 3.02 -4.82
N VAL A 255 2.71 3.64 -3.90
CA VAL A 255 4.17 3.78 -3.93
C VAL A 255 4.72 3.20 -2.64
N ASP A 256 5.52 2.17 -2.76
CA ASP A 256 6.17 1.47 -1.66
C ASP A 256 7.61 1.97 -1.53
N VAL A 257 7.92 2.54 -0.37
CA VAL A 257 9.20 3.16 -0.05
C VAL A 257 9.84 2.43 1.13
N PRO A 258 10.94 1.72 0.93
CA PRO A 258 11.69 1.12 2.03
C PRO A 258 12.43 2.21 2.81
N GLN A 259 12.21 2.29 4.12
CA GLN A 259 12.89 3.21 5.03
C GLN A 259 13.65 2.43 6.10
N SER A 260 14.92 2.77 6.31
CA SER A 260 15.74 2.15 7.35
C SER A 260 15.17 2.44 8.76
N THR A 261 15.14 1.41 9.60
CA THR A 261 14.73 1.55 11.02
C THR A 261 15.63 2.50 11.79
N SER A 262 16.92 2.61 11.44
CA SER A 262 17.87 3.53 12.06
C SER A 262 17.49 5.00 11.79
N GLU A 263 17.07 5.34 10.57
CA GLU A 263 16.59 6.69 10.22
C GLU A 263 15.29 7.02 10.93
N LEU A 264 14.37 6.04 10.99
CA LEU A 264 13.12 6.20 11.72
C LEU A 264 13.34 6.48 13.21
N LEU A 265 14.28 5.77 13.84
CA LEU A 265 14.65 6.01 15.25
C LEU A 265 15.27 7.38 15.44
N ARG A 266 16.16 7.82 14.53
CA ARG A 266 16.76 9.18 14.57
C ARG A 266 15.67 10.25 14.44
N LEU A 267 14.70 10.07 13.55
CA LEU A 267 13.58 11.00 13.37
C LEU A 267 12.74 11.09 14.65
N LYS A 268 12.40 9.94 15.27
CA LYS A 268 11.69 9.90 16.56
C LYS A 268 12.46 10.60 17.66
N GLN A 269 13.78 10.40 17.77
CA GLN A 269 14.62 11.06 18.76
C GLN A 269 14.68 12.59 18.58
N ARG A 270 14.76 13.07 17.31
CA ARG A 270 14.74 14.51 16.99
C ARG A 270 13.41 15.15 17.36
N SER A 271 12.31 14.46 17.07
CA SER A 271 10.96 14.90 17.45
C SER A 271 10.79 14.95 18.97
N ALA A 272 11.23 13.92 19.70
CA ALA A 272 11.17 13.85 21.16
C ALA A 272 12.00 14.96 21.85
N LYS A 273 13.11 15.39 21.23
CA LYS A 273 13.94 16.50 21.72
C LYS A 273 13.40 17.88 21.34
N GLY A 274 12.22 17.97 20.75
CA GLY A 274 11.59 19.23 20.33
C GLY A 274 12.30 19.99 19.20
N ARG A 275 13.31 19.35 18.55
CA ARG A 275 14.06 19.98 17.46
C ARG A 275 13.27 20.06 16.15
N ILE A 276 12.24 19.23 16.00
CA ILE A 276 11.37 19.15 14.84
C ILE A 276 9.94 19.08 15.33
N LYS A 277 9.10 19.99 14.88
CA LYS A 277 7.65 19.90 15.10
C LYS A 277 7.07 18.91 14.08
N THR A 278 6.58 17.78 14.57
CA THR A 278 5.88 16.77 13.80
C THR A 278 4.40 16.78 14.19
N GLY A 279 3.47 16.55 13.24
CA GLY A 279 2.06 16.32 13.58
C GLY A 279 1.02 17.20 12.88
N GLY A 280 1.36 17.94 11.82
CA GLY A 280 0.36 18.65 11.01
C GLY A 280 -0.30 17.75 9.96
N LYS A 281 -1.54 18.12 9.52
CA LYS A 281 -2.22 17.46 8.39
C LYS A 281 -1.37 17.47 7.10
N ASP A 282 -0.50 18.45 6.93
CA ASP A 282 0.38 18.60 5.78
C ASP A 282 1.54 17.60 5.75
N GLN A 283 1.90 16.97 6.87
CA GLN A 283 2.94 15.93 6.91
C GLN A 283 2.52 14.61 6.27
N ARG A 284 1.23 14.40 6.03
CA ARG A 284 0.74 13.25 5.28
C ARG A 284 0.83 13.47 3.77
N LYS A 285 0.99 14.70 3.32
CA LYS A 285 1.14 15.04 1.91
C LYS A 285 2.57 14.74 1.47
N VAL A 286 2.70 14.05 0.39
CA VAL A 286 3.97 13.66 -0.20
C VAL A 286 4.01 14.05 -1.67
N LYS A 287 5.18 14.49 -2.12
CA LYS A 287 5.42 14.79 -3.53
C LYS A 287 6.22 13.66 -4.15
N LEU A 288 6.05 13.47 -5.43
CA LEU A 288 6.70 12.40 -6.17
C LEU A 288 7.50 13.00 -7.33
N LEU A 289 8.72 12.50 -7.50
CA LEU A 289 9.57 12.76 -8.65
C LEU A 289 9.67 11.48 -9.48
N LEU A 290 9.45 11.62 -10.77
CA LEU A 290 9.62 10.53 -11.72
C LEU A 290 11.10 10.19 -11.89
N GLU A 291 11.39 9.10 -12.58
CA GLU A 291 12.78 8.63 -12.81
C GLU A 291 13.66 9.68 -13.51
N ASP A 292 13.10 10.45 -14.43
CA ASP A 292 13.75 11.55 -15.15
C ASP A 292 13.95 12.82 -14.31
N GLY A 293 13.48 12.82 -13.03
CA GLY A 293 13.52 13.98 -12.14
C GLY A 293 12.34 14.94 -12.31
N THR A 294 11.41 14.69 -13.23
CA THR A 294 10.22 15.50 -13.41
C THR A 294 9.28 15.38 -12.22
N PRO A 295 8.79 16.49 -11.63
CA PRO A 295 7.82 16.41 -10.54
C PRO A 295 6.46 15.90 -11.05
N TYR A 296 5.90 14.92 -10.36
CA TYR A 296 4.54 14.45 -10.62
C TYR A 296 3.54 15.50 -10.13
N PRO A 297 2.55 15.88 -10.96
CA PRO A 297 1.71 17.05 -10.69
C PRO A 297 0.70 16.88 -9.54
N VAL A 298 0.46 15.65 -9.11
CA VAL A 298 -0.55 15.35 -8.07
C VAL A 298 0.16 14.90 -6.80
N GLU A 299 -0.21 15.51 -5.67
CA GLU A 299 0.30 15.09 -4.36
C GLU A 299 -0.36 13.80 -3.91
N GLY A 300 0.44 12.92 -3.31
CA GLY A 300 -0.03 11.72 -2.64
C GLY A 300 -0.19 11.90 -1.15
N THR A 301 -0.68 10.86 -0.52
CA THR A 301 -0.85 10.79 0.94
C THR A 301 -0.12 9.58 1.50
N LEU A 302 0.58 9.77 2.61
CA LEU A 302 1.09 8.66 3.41
C LEU A 302 -0.09 7.95 4.07
N GLU A 303 -0.37 6.72 3.65
CA GLU A 303 -1.51 5.95 4.13
C GLU A 303 -1.10 5.02 5.26
N PHE A 304 -0.03 4.29 5.07
CA PHE A 304 0.35 3.20 5.95
C PHE A 304 1.87 3.13 6.14
N ARG A 305 2.26 2.83 7.38
CA ARG A 305 3.63 2.42 7.73
C ARG A 305 3.56 1.00 8.23
N ASP A 306 4.26 0.08 7.59
CA ASP A 306 4.33 -1.30 8.05
C ASP A 306 4.87 -1.34 9.50
N VAL A 307 4.32 -2.23 10.31
CA VAL A 307 4.80 -2.49 11.67
C VAL A 307 5.87 -3.57 11.68
N THR A 308 6.03 -4.29 10.56
CA THR A 308 7.00 -5.37 10.41
C THR A 308 8.28 -4.84 9.78
N VAL A 309 9.39 -5.18 10.40
CA VAL A 309 10.73 -4.91 9.85
C VAL A 309 11.14 -6.11 9.00
N ASP A 310 11.55 -5.87 7.77
CA ASP A 310 12.18 -6.90 6.95
C ASP A 310 13.54 -7.27 7.57
N PRO A 311 13.73 -8.52 8.04
CA PRO A 311 14.94 -8.92 8.75
C PRO A 311 16.19 -8.94 7.85
N THR A 312 16.04 -9.01 6.52
CA THR A 312 17.15 -9.07 5.58
C THR A 312 17.72 -7.69 5.29
N THR A 313 16.86 -6.67 5.25
CA THR A 313 17.24 -5.29 4.90
C THR A 313 17.23 -4.33 6.09
N GLY A 314 16.62 -4.71 7.22
CA GLY A 314 16.44 -3.85 8.39
C GLY A 314 15.55 -2.63 8.09
N SER A 315 14.67 -2.72 7.10
CA SER A 315 13.80 -1.63 6.66
C SER A 315 12.33 -1.92 6.94
N VAL A 316 11.54 -0.85 7.05
CA VAL A 316 10.07 -0.86 7.07
C VAL A 316 9.55 -0.26 5.78
N ILE A 317 8.43 -0.75 5.28
CA ILE A 317 7.82 -0.19 4.08
C ILE A 317 6.85 0.93 4.47
N LEU A 318 7.06 2.09 3.87
CA LEU A 318 6.10 3.18 3.88
C LEU A 318 5.25 3.09 2.62
N ARG A 319 3.96 2.89 2.77
CA ARG A 319 3.02 2.86 1.66
C ARG A 319 2.31 4.19 1.53
N MET A 320 2.36 4.73 0.35
CA MET A 320 1.74 5.99 0.00
C MET A 320 0.77 5.77 -1.15
N ILE A 321 -0.32 6.52 -1.17
CA ILE A 321 -1.33 6.46 -2.23
C ILE A 321 -1.26 7.74 -3.07
N PHE A 322 -1.25 7.56 -4.37
CA PHE A 322 -1.24 8.65 -5.36
C PHE A 322 -2.42 8.50 -6.32
N PRO A 323 -3.22 9.55 -6.53
CA PRO A 323 -4.18 9.57 -7.64
C PRO A 323 -3.43 9.49 -8.98
N ASN A 324 -3.91 8.68 -9.89
CA ASN A 324 -3.25 8.44 -11.19
C ASN A 324 -4.23 8.49 -12.38
N PRO A 325 -5.05 9.56 -12.51
CA PRO A 325 -6.14 9.61 -13.48
C PRO A 325 -5.66 9.57 -14.94
N LYS A 326 -4.42 9.98 -15.19
CA LYS A 326 -3.81 9.95 -16.54
C LYS A 326 -3.01 8.66 -16.79
N SER A 327 -3.00 7.70 -15.86
CA SER A 327 -2.24 6.45 -15.95
C SER A 327 -0.75 6.64 -16.30
N ILE A 328 -0.14 7.75 -15.86
CA ILE A 328 1.29 8.05 -16.07
C ILE A 328 2.15 7.09 -15.25
N LEU A 329 1.73 6.82 -14.02
CA LEU A 329 2.41 5.89 -13.15
C LEU A 329 1.99 4.45 -13.50
N LEU A 330 2.96 3.64 -13.90
CA LEU A 330 2.74 2.22 -14.19
C LEU A 330 3.32 1.39 -13.03
N PRO A 331 2.74 0.24 -12.71
CA PRO A 331 3.27 -0.66 -11.69
C PRO A 331 4.71 -1.08 -11.97
N GLY A 332 5.56 -1.04 -10.94
CA GLY A 332 6.98 -1.39 -11.04
C GLY A 332 7.92 -0.23 -11.38
N MET A 333 7.41 0.96 -11.73
CA MET A 333 8.24 2.14 -12.03
C MET A 333 9.05 2.55 -10.79
N TYR A 334 10.30 2.95 -11.03
CA TYR A 334 11.13 3.60 -10.04
C TYR A 334 10.72 5.07 -9.90
N VAL A 335 10.60 5.52 -8.67
CA VAL A 335 10.22 6.89 -8.33
C VAL A 335 10.96 7.35 -7.08
N ARG A 336 11.06 8.67 -6.89
CA ARG A 336 11.57 9.26 -5.65
C ARG A 336 10.44 10.03 -4.97
N VAL A 337 10.22 9.73 -3.70
CA VAL A 337 9.18 10.41 -2.91
C VAL A 337 9.84 11.44 -2.01
N VAL A 338 9.34 12.66 -2.06
CA VAL A 338 9.77 13.75 -1.18
C VAL A 338 8.83 13.79 0.02
N VAL A 339 9.33 13.33 1.15
CA VAL A 339 8.59 13.30 2.43
C VAL A 339 9.01 14.50 3.28
N GLN A 340 8.04 15.16 3.90
CA GLN A 340 8.29 16.21 4.87
C GLN A 340 8.56 15.58 6.23
N GLU A 341 9.81 15.68 6.73
CA GLU A 341 10.17 15.17 8.05
C GLU A 341 9.62 16.05 9.18
N GLY A 342 9.54 17.36 8.93
CA GLY A 342 9.07 18.35 9.89
C GLY A 342 9.62 19.75 9.64
N ILE A 343 9.32 20.66 10.54
CA ILE A 343 9.78 22.05 10.48
C ILE A 343 10.75 22.28 11.62
N ALA A 344 11.96 22.73 11.28
CA ALA A 344 12.94 23.23 12.24
C ALA A 344 12.73 24.75 12.36
N GLU A 345 12.17 25.20 13.49
CA GLU A 345 11.81 26.63 13.71
C GLU A 345 13.05 27.52 13.91
N GLN A 346 14.13 26.97 14.46
CA GLN A 346 15.36 27.66 14.79
C GLN A 346 16.56 26.99 14.13
N ALA A 347 16.49 26.76 12.83
CA ALA A 347 17.58 26.15 12.09
C ALA A 347 18.71 27.19 11.86
N ILE A 348 19.95 26.75 12.04
CA ILE A 348 21.14 27.52 11.66
C ILE A 348 21.65 26.94 10.35
N LEU A 349 21.65 27.77 9.28
CA LEU A 349 22.23 27.42 8.00
C LEU A 349 23.54 28.20 7.80
N ALA A 350 24.63 27.48 7.56
CA ALA A 350 25.94 28.03 7.27
C ALA A 350 26.30 27.82 5.79
N PRO A 351 26.70 28.84 5.02
CA PRO A 351 27.21 28.66 3.66
C PRO A 351 28.33 27.63 3.61
N GLN A 352 28.31 26.75 2.60
CA GLN A 352 29.28 25.65 2.49
C GLN A 352 30.73 26.16 2.40
N GLN A 353 30.95 27.30 1.77
CA GLN A 353 32.26 27.94 1.63
C GLN A 353 32.85 28.43 2.96
N GLY A 354 31.99 28.67 3.99
CA GLY A 354 32.46 29.06 5.33
C GLY A 354 32.78 27.85 6.24
N VAL A 355 32.59 26.62 5.74
CA VAL A 355 32.84 25.41 6.50
C VAL A 355 34.06 24.68 5.88
N SER A 356 35.11 24.51 6.66
CA SER A 356 36.30 23.75 6.30
C SER A 356 36.44 22.48 7.14
N ARG A 357 37.45 21.66 6.86
CA ARG A 357 37.74 20.46 7.66
C ARG A 357 39.14 20.56 8.26
N ASP A 358 39.23 20.14 9.49
CA ASP A 358 40.53 20.03 10.15
C ASP A 358 41.34 18.83 9.57
N PRO A 359 42.63 18.68 9.89
CA PRO A 359 43.47 17.54 9.43
C PRO A 359 42.91 16.16 9.85
N LYS A 360 42.02 16.12 10.85
CA LYS A 360 41.36 14.89 11.30
C LYS A 360 40.02 14.64 10.57
N GLY A 361 39.62 15.55 9.65
CA GLY A 361 38.37 15.46 8.90
C GLY A 361 37.15 16.06 9.60
N ASN A 362 37.27 16.63 10.79
CA ASN A 362 36.14 17.22 11.51
C ASN A 362 35.73 18.55 10.86
N PRO A 363 34.43 18.86 10.75
CA PRO A 363 33.98 20.15 10.22
C PRO A 363 34.29 21.27 11.22
N ILE A 364 34.88 22.34 10.72
CA ILE A 364 35.24 23.53 11.49
C ILE A 364 34.79 24.80 10.76
N ALA A 365 34.57 25.84 11.51
CA ALA A 365 34.34 27.19 10.98
C ALA A 365 35.23 28.21 11.69
N LEU A 366 35.62 29.24 10.95
CA LEU A 366 36.24 30.43 11.52
C LEU A 366 35.23 31.51 11.70
N ILE A 367 35.09 32.03 12.91
CA ILE A 367 34.23 33.15 13.26
C ILE A 367 35.02 34.32 13.75
N VAL A 368 34.45 35.52 13.61
CA VAL A 368 35.09 36.74 14.16
C VAL A 368 34.37 37.12 15.47
N ASP A 369 35.09 37.18 16.55
CA ASP A 369 34.56 37.56 17.85
C ASP A 369 34.24 39.06 17.97
N SER A 370 33.73 39.50 19.12
CA SER A 370 33.41 40.92 19.40
C SER A 370 34.65 41.82 19.40
N ALA A 371 35.84 41.27 19.66
CA ALA A 371 37.11 41.98 19.65
C ALA A 371 37.79 42.04 18.25
N GLY A 372 37.11 41.51 17.21
CA GLY A 372 37.66 41.46 15.84
C GLY A 372 38.71 40.39 15.62
N LYS A 373 38.80 39.37 16.50
CA LYS A 373 39.77 38.26 16.38
C LYS A 373 39.10 37.01 15.82
N VAL A 374 39.88 36.26 15.09
CA VAL A 374 39.44 34.98 14.49
C VAL A 374 39.40 33.88 15.54
N GLN A 375 38.29 33.21 15.72
CA GLN A 375 38.13 32.02 16.54
C GLN A 375 37.74 30.81 15.69
N GLN A 376 38.37 29.67 15.97
CA GLN A 376 37.96 28.40 15.36
C GLN A 376 36.90 27.73 16.22
N ARG A 377 35.79 27.29 15.59
CA ARG A 377 34.71 26.51 16.20
C ARG A 377 34.58 25.17 15.54
N MET A 378 34.48 24.11 16.31
CA MET A 378 34.10 22.79 15.82
C MET A 378 32.57 22.76 15.59
N LEU A 379 32.17 22.21 14.44
CA LEU A 379 30.77 22.14 14.06
C LEU A 379 30.28 20.70 14.11
N THR A 380 28.99 20.55 14.35
CA THR A 380 28.27 19.32 14.03
C THR A 380 27.28 19.63 12.93
N LEU A 381 27.49 19.02 11.77
CA LEU A 381 26.64 19.19 10.61
C LEU A 381 25.60 18.06 10.53
N ASP A 382 24.39 18.37 10.08
CA ASP A 382 23.35 17.38 9.82
C ASP A 382 23.33 16.98 8.34
N ARG A 383 22.91 17.90 7.47
CA ARG A 383 22.80 17.68 6.02
C ARG A 383 23.07 18.96 5.22
N ALA A 384 23.40 18.80 3.96
CA ALA A 384 23.42 19.90 3.01
C ALA A 384 21.99 20.28 2.58
N MET A 385 21.75 21.58 2.45
CA MET A 385 20.50 22.16 1.94
C MET A 385 20.85 23.21 0.90
N GLY A 386 20.83 22.81 -0.37
CA GLY A 386 21.35 23.63 -1.45
C GLY A 386 22.82 23.94 -1.26
N ASP A 387 23.17 25.22 -1.20
CA ASP A 387 24.54 25.76 -1.00
C ASP A 387 24.93 25.91 0.48
N LYS A 388 24.07 25.50 1.43
CA LYS A 388 24.26 25.67 2.87
C LYS A 388 24.29 24.35 3.62
N TRP A 389 24.98 24.32 4.77
CA TRP A 389 24.93 23.22 5.73
C TRP A 389 23.95 23.54 6.84
N LEU A 390 23.11 22.57 7.19
CA LEU A 390 22.32 22.61 8.42
C LEU A 390 23.24 22.27 9.61
N VAL A 391 23.46 23.26 10.46
CA VAL A 391 24.36 23.14 11.63
C VAL A 391 23.53 22.80 12.87
N THR A 392 23.92 21.72 13.55
CA THR A 392 23.23 21.26 14.77
C THR A 392 23.88 21.81 16.04
N SER A 393 25.19 22.07 16.03
CA SER A 393 25.92 22.67 17.14
C SER A 393 27.24 23.30 16.65
N GLY A 394 27.76 24.25 17.44
CA GLY A 394 29.03 24.94 17.16
C GLY A 394 28.88 26.38 16.69
N LEU A 395 27.71 26.80 16.23
CA LEU A 395 27.38 28.19 15.90
C LEU A 395 26.19 28.68 16.74
N ALA A 396 26.17 29.95 17.06
CA ALA A 396 25.09 30.63 17.72
C ALA A 396 24.54 31.77 16.86
N PRO A 397 23.27 32.16 17.03
CA PRO A 397 22.72 33.33 16.38
C PRO A 397 23.55 34.58 16.75
N GLY A 398 23.91 35.37 15.73
CA GLY A 398 24.78 36.55 15.89
C GLY A 398 26.27 36.30 15.64
N ASP A 399 26.71 35.03 15.53
CA ASP A 399 28.10 34.72 15.14
C ASP A 399 28.41 35.25 13.74
N ARG A 400 29.57 35.83 13.56
CA ARG A 400 30.08 36.33 12.27
C ARG A 400 30.94 35.28 11.62
N LEU A 401 30.38 34.45 10.74
CA LEU A 401 31.05 33.36 10.04
C LEU A 401 31.89 33.91 8.88
N ILE A 402 33.19 33.60 8.83
CA ILE A 402 34.03 33.94 7.69
C ILE A 402 33.72 33.01 6.53
N VAL A 403 33.40 33.60 5.36
CA VAL A 403 33.04 32.88 4.11
C VAL A 403 34.12 33.10 3.02
N GLU A 404 34.81 34.26 3.04
CA GLU A 404 35.91 34.52 2.15
C GLU A 404 37.15 35.01 2.92
N GLY A 405 38.35 34.68 2.44
CA GLY A 405 39.59 35.04 3.09
C GLY A 405 40.12 34.03 4.10
N LEU A 406 39.49 32.83 4.20
CA LEU A 406 39.87 31.76 5.13
C LEU A 406 41.36 31.37 5.06
N GLN A 407 41.97 31.47 3.88
CA GLN A 407 43.36 31.12 3.67
C GLN A 407 44.37 32.20 4.15
N LYS A 408 43.85 33.42 4.39
CA LYS A 408 44.67 34.59 4.78
C LYS A 408 44.81 34.76 6.29
N VAL A 409 44.03 33.97 7.07
CA VAL A 409 43.86 34.20 8.50
C VAL A 409 44.05 32.89 9.30
N ARG A 410 44.56 33.03 10.52
CA ARG A 410 44.72 31.95 11.49
C ARG A 410 43.90 32.28 12.77
N PRO A 411 43.51 31.27 13.54
CA PRO A 411 42.96 31.51 14.85
C PRO A 411 43.83 32.43 15.70
N GLY A 412 43.25 33.50 16.23
CA GLY A 412 43.93 34.54 17.01
C GLY A 412 44.26 35.81 16.25
N ASP A 413 44.25 35.82 14.90
CA ASP A 413 44.56 36.99 14.09
C ASP A 413 43.45 38.08 14.23
N ALA A 414 43.84 39.33 14.21
CA ALA A 414 42.95 40.47 14.10
C ALA A 414 42.58 40.66 12.60
N VAL A 415 41.32 40.86 12.29
CA VAL A 415 40.80 40.97 10.94
C VAL A 415 39.91 42.19 10.75
N LYS A 416 39.90 42.70 9.53
CA LYS A 416 38.95 43.71 9.09
C LYS A 416 37.76 43.00 8.44
N VAL A 417 36.56 43.19 9.01
CA VAL A 417 35.31 42.55 8.57
C VAL A 417 34.69 43.36 7.42
N VAL A 418 34.34 42.65 6.35
CA VAL A 418 33.55 43.18 5.22
C VAL A 418 32.31 42.29 5.11
N PRO A 419 31.12 42.89 4.93
CA PRO A 419 29.91 42.10 4.67
C PRO A 419 30.06 41.27 3.41
N PHE A 420 29.65 40.01 3.44
CA PHE A 420 29.59 39.15 2.26
C PHE A 420 28.36 39.51 1.44
N GLU A 421 28.56 39.94 0.19
CA GLU A 421 27.48 40.16 -0.78
C GLU A 421 27.32 38.89 -1.62
N ASP A 422 26.20 38.20 -1.46
CA ASP A 422 25.86 37.02 -2.24
C ASP A 422 25.55 37.41 -3.68
N ARG A 423 26.48 37.16 -4.62
CA ARG A 423 26.36 37.50 -6.04
C ARG A 423 25.28 36.71 -6.79
N GLN A 424 24.55 35.81 -6.14
CA GLN A 424 23.55 34.98 -6.78
C GLN A 424 22.16 35.64 -6.96
N ASP A 425 21.91 36.81 -6.34
CA ASP A 425 20.58 37.45 -6.43
C ASP A 425 20.47 38.49 -7.58
N SER A 426 21.49 38.63 -8.44
CA SER A 426 21.48 39.57 -9.58
C SER A 426 21.12 38.93 -10.95
N GLY A 427 20.51 37.75 -10.95
CA GLY A 427 20.02 37.07 -12.14
C GLY A 427 18.64 37.52 -12.60
N LYS A 428 18.41 38.84 -12.73
CA LYS A 428 17.28 39.37 -13.52
C LYS A 428 17.68 39.30 -15.00
N PRO A 429 16.96 38.63 -15.88
CA PRO A 429 17.28 38.63 -17.29
C PRO A 429 17.04 40.05 -17.85
N ALA A 430 18.11 40.66 -18.37
CA ALA A 430 18.02 41.88 -19.13
C ALA A 430 17.19 41.63 -20.39
N ASN A 431 16.02 42.21 -20.41
CA ASN A 431 15.11 42.21 -21.56
C ASN A 431 15.67 43.20 -22.62
N SER A 432 16.54 42.70 -23.53
CA SER A 432 17.02 43.41 -24.67
C SER A 432 16.31 42.93 -25.93
N ASN A 433 15.11 43.43 -26.16
CA ASN A 433 14.46 43.42 -27.46
C ASN A 433 13.72 44.74 -27.65
N GLN A 434 14.47 45.80 -28.03
CA GLN A 434 13.90 46.90 -28.80
C GLN A 434 14.29 46.69 -30.28
N PRO A 435 13.34 46.58 -31.19
CA PRO A 435 13.66 46.60 -32.63
C PRO A 435 13.97 48.01 -33.05
N SER A 436 15.14 48.21 -33.67
CA SER A 436 15.53 49.43 -34.41
C SER A 436 14.59 49.69 -35.60
N PRO A 437 14.20 50.91 -35.86
CA PRO A 437 13.36 51.23 -37.03
C PRO A 437 14.21 51.14 -38.29
N ALA A 438 13.71 50.46 -39.31
CA ALA A 438 14.23 50.37 -40.65
C ALA A 438 14.01 51.76 -41.36
N SER A 439 15.07 52.29 -41.92
CA SER A 439 15.06 53.37 -42.89
C SER A 439 15.15 52.78 -44.29
N LYS A 440 14.14 53.11 -45.07
CA LYS A 440 13.99 52.99 -46.53
C LYS A 440 13.96 51.63 -47.15
#